data_e026cfc52d9c4a9b9e409da86332d572
#
_entry.id   e026cfc52d9c4a9b9e409da86332d572
#
_cell.length_a   1.000
_cell.length_b   1.000
_cell.length_c   1.000
_cell.angle_alpha   90.00
_cell.angle_beta   90.00
_cell.angle_gamma   90.00
#
_symmetry.space_group_name_H-M   'P 1'
#
loop_
_entity.id
_entity.type
_entity.pdbx_description
1 polymer ?
#
loop_
_entity_poly.entity_id
_entity_poly.type
_entity_poly.pdbx_seq_one_letter_code
_entity_poly.pdbx_strand_id
1 'polypeptide(L)'
;MFGAGKPNVVLIYIDDLGYGDLASYGCKDIPTPHIDRLAKEGVRCTSSYITNPPCCPSRCSMLMGQYGQKFGKYGMSRGLSLPEDRPTLAQFLHGEGYVTGHIGKWDIGSRSQGPLQTGFSRAARTPPKKQYTKRELLRLSPSLRRKLEEKNGKSKYYCVNEDGKTMWLTDYDGDAMVEFVKDHKHERFFLYWSPEAVHSFNTEVPEHLMARTKAKGMRRYLAGAISSVDDQVGKLLDALESSALREKTLIVFSSDNGANGGEGGSSAPYSGGKGKGTQKEGWVRVPTIFSMPGSLPKGVTHEGLIANFDFYATIAGLVGTPAPPHCDGVNLLPFLRGEKKGSAHDYLFWLNNEPGDAVRRHLIAVRWKKWRLYRKYQKDRWQLFDLAADPHEENDVADKHPEIVTRLAERHGAWVKTLTPLREISKETSPAQRVTTGHGWETARKKRTPSGG
;
A
#
# COMPACT_ATOMS: atom_id res chain seq x y z
N MET A 1 10.65 -6.35 27.78
CA MET A 1 10.76 -7.80 27.56
C MET A 1 9.46 -8.26 26.94
N PHE A 2 9.48 -8.81 25.72
CA PHE A 2 8.29 -9.42 25.15
C PHE A 2 7.98 -10.70 25.93
N GLY A 3 6.75 -10.84 26.43
CA GLY A 3 6.27 -12.13 26.95
C GLY A 3 6.38 -13.21 25.87
N ALA A 4 6.63 -14.42 26.25
CA ALA A 4 7.10 -15.64 25.57
C ALA A 4 6.60 -16.00 24.14
N GLY A 5 6.24 -15.07 23.26
CA GLY A 5 5.82 -15.37 21.88
C GLY A 5 6.10 -14.23 20.89
N LYS A 6 6.50 -14.61 19.67
CA LYS A 6 6.60 -13.66 18.55
C LYS A 6 5.22 -13.07 18.25
N PRO A 7 5.05 -11.75 18.02
CA PRO A 7 3.76 -11.11 17.80
C PRO A 7 3.15 -11.41 16.42
N ASN A 8 1.84 -11.25 16.31
CA ASN A 8 1.15 -11.24 15.03
C ASN A 8 1.41 -9.94 14.27
N VAL A 9 1.20 -9.97 12.96
CA VAL A 9 1.36 -8.81 12.09
C VAL A 9 0.15 -8.69 11.17
N VAL A 10 -0.43 -7.49 11.11
CA VAL A 10 -1.42 -7.10 10.11
C VAL A 10 -0.88 -5.91 9.32
N LEU A 11 -0.78 -6.05 8.02
CA LEU A 11 -0.43 -4.98 7.10
C LEU A 11 -1.66 -4.58 6.30
N ILE A 12 -2.12 -3.34 6.49
CA ILE A 12 -3.24 -2.72 5.78
C ILE A 12 -2.66 -1.73 4.79
N TYR A 13 -2.79 -2.01 3.48
CA TYR A 13 -2.15 -1.23 2.42
C TYR A 13 -3.18 -0.77 1.39
N ILE A 14 -3.64 0.46 1.57
CA ILE A 14 -4.78 1.04 0.85
C ILE A 14 -4.34 1.53 -0.54
N ASP A 15 -5.22 1.41 -1.52
CA ASP A 15 -4.98 1.85 -2.89
C ASP A 15 -5.45 3.30 -3.10
N ASP A 16 -4.54 4.19 -3.52
CA ASP A 16 -4.80 5.60 -3.83
C ASP A 16 -5.28 6.48 -2.65
N LEU A 17 -5.02 6.09 -1.39
CA LEU A 17 -5.37 6.90 -0.24
C LEU A 17 -4.40 8.06 -0.06
N GLY A 18 -4.91 9.28 -0.14
CA GLY A 18 -4.12 10.49 0.00
C GLY A 18 -3.71 10.81 1.44
N TYR A 19 -2.61 11.55 1.57
CA TYR A 19 -2.14 12.03 2.87
C TYR A 19 -3.20 12.85 3.61
N GLY A 20 -3.92 13.72 2.90
CA GLY A 20 -4.96 14.60 3.44
C GLY A 20 -6.37 13.98 3.45
N ASP A 21 -6.51 12.66 3.36
CA ASP A 21 -7.80 11.99 3.33
C ASP A 21 -8.21 11.36 4.68
N LEU A 22 -7.34 11.40 5.70
CA LEU A 22 -7.59 10.89 7.04
C LEU A 22 -7.69 12.01 8.07
N ALA A 23 -8.61 11.89 9.04
CA ALA A 23 -8.79 12.90 10.09
C ALA A 23 -7.55 13.05 10.97
N SER A 24 -6.85 11.96 11.28
CA SER A 24 -5.56 11.98 11.98
C SER A 24 -4.43 12.69 11.21
N TYR A 25 -4.61 12.94 9.92
CA TYR A 25 -3.69 13.69 9.05
C TYR A 25 -4.23 15.07 8.63
N GLY A 26 -5.33 15.53 9.27
CA GLY A 26 -5.88 16.87 9.08
C GLY A 26 -7.10 16.97 8.17
N CYS A 27 -7.63 15.87 7.68
CA CYS A 27 -8.91 15.83 6.97
C CYS A 27 -10.06 16.26 7.89
N LYS A 28 -10.96 17.12 7.38
CA LYS A 28 -12.07 17.66 8.17
C LYS A 28 -13.44 17.19 7.70
N ASP A 29 -13.50 16.57 6.54
CA ASP A 29 -14.76 16.21 5.87
C ASP A 29 -15.00 14.70 5.76
N ILE A 30 -14.01 13.87 6.11
CA ILE A 30 -14.12 12.40 6.12
C ILE A 30 -13.86 11.89 7.53
N PRO A 31 -14.89 11.38 8.24
CA PRO A 31 -14.70 10.76 9.54
C PRO A 31 -14.04 9.37 9.39
N THR A 32 -12.96 9.14 10.15
CA THR A 32 -12.21 7.87 10.16
C THR A 32 -11.92 7.40 11.59
N PRO A 33 -12.97 7.19 12.44
CA PRO A 33 -12.77 6.97 13.87
C PRO A 33 -11.92 5.75 14.22
N HIS A 34 -11.99 4.67 13.44
CA HIS A 34 -11.25 3.43 13.71
C HIS A 34 -9.79 3.52 13.24
N ILE A 35 -9.52 4.16 12.10
CA ILE A 35 -8.15 4.45 11.65
C ILE A 35 -7.50 5.49 12.59
N ASP A 36 -8.26 6.51 13.03
CA ASP A 36 -7.77 7.49 14.00
C ASP A 36 -7.48 6.85 15.36
N ARG A 37 -8.22 5.79 15.74
CA ARG A 37 -7.92 4.99 16.92
C ARG A 37 -6.55 4.32 16.79
N LEU A 38 -6.18 3.77 15.62
CA LEU A 38 -4.83 3.23 15.40
C LEU A 38 -3.75 4.28 15.65
N ALA A 39 -3.96 5.53 15.20
CA ALA A 39 -3.03 6.64 15.45
C ALA A 39 -2.96 7.03 16.93
N LYS A 40 -4.09 7.02 17.64
CA LYS A 40 -4.15 7.31 19.09
C LYS A 40 -3.49 6.21 19.92
N GLU A 41 -3.59 4.95 19.49
CA GLU A 41 -3.03 3.79 20.19
C GLU A 41 -1.60 3.45 19.73
N GLY A 42 -1.00 4.23 18.83
CA GLY A 42 0.29 3.95 18.22
C GLY A 42 1.08 5.19 17.83
N VAL A 43 1.87 5.04 16.78
CA VAL A 43 2.77 6.07 16.23
C VAL A 43 2.33 6.44 14.82
N ARG A 44 2.03 7.72 14.63
CA ARG A 44 1.73 8.33 13.34
C ARG A 44 3.00 8.85 12.69
N CYS A 45 3.33 8.40 11.48
CA CYS A 45 4.51 8.85 10.74
C CYS A 45 4.12 9.94 9.73
N THR A 46 4.74 11.12 9.83
CA THR A 46 4.41 12.27 8.97
C THR A 46 5.33 12.42 7.75
N SER A 47 6.46 11.71 7.73
CA SER A 47 7.42 11.70 6.61
C SER A 47 7.64 10.28 6.09
N SER A 48 6.54 9.61 5.74
CA SER A 48 6.53 8.27 5.16
C SER A 48 6.36 8.33 3.66
N TYR A 49 7.18 7.56 2.96
CA TYR A 49 7.29 7.61 1.50
C TYR A 49 7.16 6.24 0.85
N ILE A 50 6.51 6.21 -0.30
CA ILE A 50 6.66 5.11 -1.24
C ILE A 50 7.79 5.43 -2.21
N THR A 51 8.64 4.45 -2.49
CA THR A 51 9.88 4.68 -3.25
C THR A 51 9.78 4.30 -4.72
N ASN A 52 8.70 3.66 -5.12
CA ASN A 52 8.46 3.25 -6.50
C ASN A 52 6.96 3.34 -6.85
N PRO A 53 6.40 4.56 -7.07
CA PRO A 53 5.00 4.72 -7.44
C PRO A 53 4.72 4.27 -8.88
N PRO A 54 3.44 3.95 -9.25
CA PRO A 54 2.28 3.80 -8.36
C PRO A 54 2.10 2.36 -7.86
N CYS A 55 0.89 1.96 -7.57
CA CYS A 55 0.38 0.67 -7.06
C CYS A 55 1.33 -0.54 -7.16
N CYS A 56 1.41 -1.21 -8.34
CA CYS A 56 2.19 -2.44 -8.55
C CYS A 56 3.67 -2.30 -8.14
N PRO A 57 4.44 -1.32 -8.62
CA PRO A 57 5.85 -1.21 -8.23
C PRO A 57 6.03 -0.84 -6.75
N SER A 58 5.12 -0.05 -6.16
CA SER A 58 5.14 0.26 -4.73
C SER A 58 4.93 -1.00 -3.88
N ARG A 59 3.94 -1.83 -4.24
CA ARG A 59 3.65 -3.10 -3.58
C ARG A 59 4.80 -4.10 -3.72
N CYS A 60 5.45 -4.15 -4.88
CA CYS A 60 6.66 -4.95 -5.09
C CYS A 60 7.78 -4.50 -4.15
N SER A 61 8.07 -3.19 -4.07
CA SER A 61 9.12 -2.64 -3.22
C SER A 61 8.86 -2.93 -1.73
N MET A 62 7.62 -2.76 -1.28
CA MET A 62 7.20 -3.04 0.09
C MET A 62 7.38 -4.52 0.44
N LEU A 63 6.89 -5.43 -0.42
CA LEU A 63 6.92 -6.86 -0.15
C LEU A 63 8.34 -7.45 -0.24
N MET A 64 9.21 -6.86 -1.08
CA MET A 64 10.62 -7.24 -1.20
C MET A 64 11.54 -6.55 -0.19
N GLY A 65 11.06 -5.52 0.52
CA GLY A 65 11.90 -4.73 1.44
C GLY A 65 13.01 -3.95 0.74
N GLN A 66 12.86 -3.64 -0.56
CA GLN A 66 13.94 -3.13 -1.40
C GLN A 66 13.43 -2.12 -2.43
N TYR A 67 14.30 -1.21 -2.86
CA TYR A 67 14.03 -0.40 -4.05
C TYR A 67 13.70 -1.29 -5.25
N GLY A 68 12.56 -1.09 -5.88
CA GLY A 68 12.12 -1.87 -7.04
C GLY A 68 13.11 -1.85 -8.19
N GLN A 69 13.80 -0.73 -8.37
CA GLN A 69 14.81 -0.53 -9.41
C GLN A 69 16.04 -1.46 -9.25
N LYS A 70 16.33 -1.95 -8.04
CA LYS A 70 17.40 -2.91 -7.80
C LYS A 70 17.11 -4.33 -8.31
N PHE A 71 15.86 -4.59 -8.66
CA PHE A 71 15.46 -5.83 -9.35
C PHE A 71 14.74 -5.57 -10.69
N GLY A 72 15.00 -4.39 -11.29
CA GLY A 72 14.53 -4.05 -12.63
C GLY A 72 13.11 -3.49 -12.71
N LYS A 73 12.45 -3.24 -11.56
CA LYS A 73 11.09 -2.69 -11.49
C LYS A 73 11.13 -1.18 -11.42
N TYR A 74 10.89 -0.50 -12.56
CA TYR A 74 10.96 0.96 -12.67
C TYR A 74 9.59 1.66 -12.80
N GLY A 75 8.52 0.91 -12.92
CA GLY A 75 7.17 1.42 -13.11
C GLY A 75 6.13 0.30 -13.21
N MET A 76 5.06 0.55 -13.94
CA MET A 76 3.86 -0.32 -14.02
C MET A 76 4.03 -1.60 -14.84
N SER A 77 5.24 -1.95 -15.31
CA SER A 77 5.48 -3.18 -16.07
C SER A 77 4.97 -4.42 -15.30
N ARG A 78 3.78 -4.86 -15.65
CA ARG A 78 3.09 -6.01 -15.02
C ARG A 78 3.62 -7.37 -15.47
N GLY A 79 4.57 -7.39 -16.40
CA GLY A 79 5.20 -8.62 -16.90
C GLY A 79 6.42 -9.06 -16.10
N LEU A 80 6.97 -8.20 -15.24
CA LEU A 80 8.17 -8.51 -14.48
C LEU A 80 7.83 -9.28 -13.21
N SER A 81 8.32 -10.52 -13.12
CA SER A 81 8.23 -11.35 -11.92
C SER A 81 9.09 -10.80 -10.79
N LEU A 82 8.67 -11.03 -9.55
CA LEU A 82 9.54 -10.83 -8.39
C LEU A 82 10.73 -11.79 -8.47
N PRO A 83 11.92 -11.39 -8.00
CA PRO A 83 13.08 -12.27 -7.93
C PRO A 83 12.81 -13.54 -7.10
N GLU A 84 13.25 -14.69 -7.58
CA GLU A 84 13.11 -15.97 -6.86
C GLU A 84 14.30 -16.26 -5.93
N ASP A 85 15.42 -15.56 -6.13
CA ASP A 85 16.67 -15.71 -5.36
C ASP A 85 16.65 -15.03 -3.99
N ARG A 86 15.58 -14.31 -3.68
CA ARG A 86 15.42 -13.57 -2.42
C ARG A 86 13.97 -13.62 -1.92
N PRO A 87 13.77 -13.88 -0.62
CA PRO A 87 12.42 -14.06 -0.08
C PRO A 87 11.63 -12.73 -0.03
N THR A 88 10.35 -12.80 -0.37
CA THR A 88 9.37 -11.78 -0.03
C THR A 88 9.15 -11.75 1.49
N LEU A 89 8.54 -10.69 2.02
CA LEU A 89 8.13 -10.63 3.42
C LEU A 89 7.23 -11.82 3.82
N ALA A 90 6.34 -12.25 2.93
CA ALA A 90 5.47 -13.40 3.20
C ALA A 90 6.25 -14.72 3.25
N GLN A 91 7.19 -14.95 2.32
CA GLN A 91 8.08 -16.12 2.36
C GLN A 91 8.97 -16.13 3.60
N PHE A 92 9.52 -14.96 3.97
CA PHE A 92 10.32 -14.81 5.18
C PHE A 92 9.52 -15.18 6.43
N LEU A 93 8.33 -14.62 6.60
CA LEU A 93 7.48 -14.92 7.77
C LEU A 93 6.94 -16.35 7.76
N HIS A 94 6.64 -16.90 6.59
CA HIS A 94 6.29 -18.31 6.48
C HIS A 94 7.43 -19.22 6.96
N GLY A 95 8.69 -18.90 6.59
CA GLY A 95 9.89 -19.56 7.09
C GLY A 95 10.08 -19.44 8.62
N GLU A 96 9.58 -18.33 9.20
CA GLU A 96 9.55 -18.10 10.66
C GLU A 96 8.37 -18.80 11.38
N GLY A 97 7.59 -19.62 10.67
CA GLY A 97 6.47 -20.39 11.20
C GLY A 97 5.16 -19.62 11.34
N TYR A 98 4.98 -18.54 10.58
CA TYR A 98 3.72 -17.80 10.53
C TYR A 98 2.74 -18.42 9.52
N VAL A 99 1.47 -18.44 9.87
CA VAL A 99 0.39 -18.56 8.88
C VAL A 99 0.29 -17.23 8.17
N THR A 100 0.43 -17.23 6.83
CA THR A 100 0.48 -16.01 6.04
C THR A 100 -0.78 -15.89 5.18
N GLY A 101 -1.57 -14.85 5.38
CA GLY A 101 -2.84 -14.60 4.72
C GLY A 101 -2.83 -13.35 3.84
N HIS A 102 -3.46 -13.42 2.67
CA HIS A 102 -3.69 -12.29 1.78
C HIS A 102 -5.17 -12.11 1.47
N ILE A 103 -5.66 -10.87 1.53
CA ILE A 103 -7.03 -10.48 1.19
C ILE A 103 -7.00 -9.26 0.27
N GLY A 104 -7.82 -9.27 -0.78
CA GLY A 104 -8.06 -8.13 -1.65
C GLY A 104 -7.14 -8.06 -2.87
N LYS A 105 -6.77 -6.83 -3.26
CA LYS A 105 -6.00 -6.53 -4.47
C LYS A 105 -4.56 -7.05 -4.36
N TRP A 106 -4.13 -7.84 -5.35
CA TRP A 106 -2.75 -8.33 -5.41
C TRP A 106 -1.82 -7.33 -6.11
N ASP A 107 -1.98 -7.15 -7.40
CA ASP A 107 -1.22 -6.23 -8.27
C ASP A 107 0.31 -6.22 -8.01
N ILE A 108 0.91 -7.40 -7.84
CA ILE A 108 2.34 -7.59 -7.52
C ILE A 108 2.92 -8.60 -8.52
N GLY A 109 4.14 -8.32 -8.98
CA GLY A 109 4.88 -9.20 -9.89
C GLY A 109 4.23 -9.40 -11.25
N SER A 110 4.47 -10.57 -11.84
CA SER A 110 3.84 -11.00 -13.08
C SER A 110 2.47 -11.63 -12.82
N ARG A 111 1.67 -11.82 -13.89
CA ARG A 111 0.36 -12.48 -13.77
C ARG A 111 0.43 -13.93 -13.28
N SER A 112 1.58 -14.58 -13.42
CA SER A 112 1.82 -15.96 -12.94
C SER A 112 2.21 -16.03 -11.46
N GLN A 113 2.56 -14.90 -10.84
CA GLN A 113 2.97 -14.81 -9.44
C GLN A 113 1.83 -14.26 -8.58
N GLY A 114 0.85 -15.10 -8.25
CA GLY A 114 -0.18 -14.77 -7.27
C GLY A 114 0.32 -14.87 -5.83
N PRO A 115 -0.55 -14.57 -4.84
CA PRO A 115 -0.18 -14.62 -3.43
C PRO A 115 0.42 -15.97 -3.01
N LEU A 116 -0.17 -17.09 -3.43
CA LEU A 116 0.27 -18.43 -3.04
C LEU A 116 1.65 -18.80 -3.60
N GLN A 117 2.06 -18.20 -4.74
CA GLN A 117 3.39 -18.40 -5.33
C GLN A 117 4.47 -17.54 -4.66
N THR A 118 4.08 -16.56 -3.86
CA THR A 118 4.96 -15.55 -3.27
C THR A 118 5.03 -15.64 -1.75
N GLY A 119 4.62 -16.76 -1.16
CA GLY A 119 4.81 -17.09 0.25
C GLY A 119 3.58 -16.94 1.14
N PHE A 120 2.44 -16.57 0.59
CA PHE A 120 1.20 -16.67 1.36
C PHE A 120 0.69 -18.11 1.39
N SER A 121 0.43 -18.63 2.58
CA SER A 121 -0.13 -19.97 2.76
C SER A 121 -1.65 -20.00 2.55
N ARG A 122 -2.29 -18.83 2.66
CA ARG A 122 -3.72 -18.60 2.47
C ARG A 122 -3.94 -17.37 1.61
N ALA A 123 -4.88 -17.43 0.68
CA ALA A 123 -5.35 -16.26 -0.05
C ALA A 123 -6.88 -16.30 -0.09
N ALA A 124 -7.51 -15.19 0.31
CA ALA A 124 -8.95 -15.05 0.15
C ALA A 124 -9.29 -15.04 -1.33
N ARG A 125 -10.32 -15.77 -1.69
CA ARG A 125 -10.78 -15.83 -3.08
C ARG A 125 -11.39 -14.50 -3.45
N THR A 126 -11.13 -14.07 -4.69
CA THR A 126 -11.89 -12.98 -5.27
C THR A 126 -13.31 -13.48 -5.53
N PRO A 127 -14.32 -12.95 -4.84
CA PRO A 127 -15.68 -13.40 -5.03
C PRO A 127 -16.18 -13.02 -6.44
N PRO A 128 -17.18 -13.75 -6.97
CA PRO A 128 -17.82 -13.40 -8.21
C PRO A 128 -18.36 -11.96 -8.18
N LYS A 129 -18.03 -11.16 -9.19
CA LYS A 129 -18.54 -9.80 -9.30
C LYS A 129 -20.05 -9.83 -9.62
N LYS A 130 -20.82 -8.94 -8.97
CA LYS A 130 -22.24 -8.76 -9.30
C LYS A 130 -22.42 -8.43 -10.78
N GLN A 131 -23.33 -9.14 -11.42
CA GLN A 131 -23.79 -8.86 -12.78
C GLN A 131 -25.12 -8.11 -12.69
N TYR A 132 -25.16 -6.88 -13.19
CA TYR A 132 -26.38 -6.09 -13.28
C TYR A 132 -27.24 -6.55 -14.46
N THR A 133 -28.52 -6.76 -14.22
CA THR A 133 -29.50 -6.96 -15.27
C THR A 133 -29.81 -5.65 -16.02
N LYS A 134 -30.32 -5.73 -17.25
CA LYS A 134 -30.76 -4.54 -18.01
C LYS A 134 -31.75 -3.67 -17.21
N ARG A 135 -32.66 -4.30 -16.46
CA ARG A 135 -33.65 -3.60 -15.63
C ARG A 135 -33.02 -2.84 -14.47
N GLU A 136 -31.98 -3.41 -13.82
CA GLU A 136 -31.23 -2.73 -12.75
C GLU A 136 -30.41 -1.56 -13.32
N LEU A 137 -29.74 -1.75 -14.47
CA LEU A 137 -28.97 -0.69 -15.13
C LEU A 137 -29.84 0.54 -15.46
N LEU A 138 -31.09 0.34 -15.87
CA LEU A 138 -32.01 1.44 -16.17
C LEU A 138 -32.38 2.28 -14.94
N ARG A 139 -32.25 1.76 -13.73
CA ARG A 139 -32.52 2.46 -12.47
C ARG A 139 -31.34 3.28 -11.94
N LEU A 140 -30.15 3.11 -12.53
CA LEU A 140 -28.95 3.81 -12.14
C LEU A 140 -28.84 5.17 -12.83
N SER A 141 -28.00 6.05 -12.26
CA SER A 141 -27.68 7.31 -12.90
C SER A 141 -27.09 7.08 -14.30
N PRO A 142 -27.31 7.98 -15.28
CA PRO A 142 -26.82 7.79 -16.64
C PRO A 142 -25.30 7.57 -16.71
N SER A 143 -24.52 8.25 -15.85
CA SER A 143 -23.06 8.13 -15.79
C SER A 143 -22.61 6.76 -15.28
N LEU A 144 -23.23 6.24 -14.22
CA LEU A 144 -22.93 4.93 -13.67
C LEU A 144 -23.37 3.81 -14.62
N ARG A 145 -24.58 3.93 -15.20
CA ARG A 145 -25.08 3.00 -16.19
C ARG A 145 -24.11 2.84 -17.37
N ARG A 146 -23.67 3.95 -17.99
CA ARG A 146 -22.70 3.92 -19.08
C ARG A 146 -21.41 3.19 -18.69
N LYS A 147 -20.85 3.49 -17.52
CA LYS A 147 -19.63 2.83 -17.02
C LYS A 147 -19.79 1.33 -16.82
N LEU A 148 -20.97 0.89 -16.38
CA LEU A 148 -21.26 -0.53 -16.19
C LEU A 148 -21.54 -1.22 -17.53
N GLU A 149 -22.22 -0.56 -18.46
CA GLU A 149 -22.44 -1.08 -19.82
C GLU A 149 -21.13 -1.30 -20.56
N GLU A 150 -20.15 -0.39 -20.44
CA GLU A 150 -18.78 -0.56 -20.96
C GLU A 150 -18.05 -1.78 -20.36
N LYS A 151 -18.51 -2.29 -19.22
CA LYS A 151 -18.00 -3.48 -18.54
C LYS A 151 -18.97 -4.68 -18.65
N ASN A 152 -19.83 -4.68 -19.64
CA ASN A 152 -20.86 -5.72 -19.83
C ASN A 152 -21.72 -5.93 -18.58
N GLY A 153 -22.02 -4.86 -17.85
CA GLY A 153 -22.87 -4.89 -16.65
C GLY A 153 -22.19 -5.46 -15.39
N LYS A 154 -20.87 -5.73 -15.41
CA LYS A 154 -20.15 -6.23 -14.24
C LYS A 154 -19.75 -5.10 -13.29
N SER A 155 -20.15 -5.23 -12.03
CA SER A 155 -19.71 -4.35 -10.96
C SER A 155 -18.20 -4.43 -10.75
N LYS A 156 -17.60 -3.32 -10.27
CA LYS A 156 -16.24 -3.34 -9.77
C LYS A 156 -16.21 -3.68 -8.27
N TYR A 157 -17.17 -3.18 -7.51
CA TYR A 157 -17.16 -3.16 -6.05
C TYR A 157 -18.26 -3.98 -5.38
N TYR A 158 -19.24 -4.46 -6.12
CA TYR A 158 -20.19 -5.43 -5.61
C TYR A 158 -19.83 -6.84 -6.05
N CYS A 159 -19.95 -7.75 -5.12
CA CYS A 159 -19.73 -9.18 -5.33
C CYS A 159 -20.96 -9.98 -4.87
N VAL A 160 -20.95 -11.25 -5.17
CA VAL A 160 -21.92 -12.22 -4.68
C VAL A 160 -21.19 -13.17 -3.75
N ASN A 161 -21.59 -13.23 -2.47
CA ASN A 161 -20.99 -14.13 -1.51
C ASN A 161 -21.44 -15.59 -1.75
N GLU A 162 -21.00 -16.47 -0.91
CA GLU A 162 -21.24 -17.91 -1.00
C GLU A 162 -22.72 -18.29 -0.86
N ASP A 163 -23.49 -17.50 -0.09
CA ASP A 163 -24.93 -17.67 0.06
C ASP A 163 -25.74 -17.06 -1.09
N GLY A 164 -25.09 -16.57 -2.14
CA GLY A 164 -25.73 -15.89 -3.26
C GLY A 164 -26.16 -14.45 -2.97
N LYS A 165 -25.79 -13.87 -1.83
CA LYS A 165 -26.15 -12.50 -1.45
C LYS A 165 -25.19 -11.50 -2.07
N THR A 166 -25.75 -10.46 -2.67
CA THR A 166 -24.96 -9.31 -3.14
C THR A 166 -24.48 -8.47 -1.96
N MET A 167 -23.18 -8.19 -1.92
CA MET A 167 -22.58 -7.36 -0.88
C MET A 167 -21.48 -6.44 -1.44
N TRP A 168 -21.14 -5.42 -0.69
CA TRP A 168 -20.03 -4.53 -0.99
C TRP A 168 -18.69 -5.28 -0.80
N LEU A 169 -17.77 -5.16 -1.76
CA LEU A 169 -16.53 -5.94 -1.77
C LEU A 169 -15.66 -5.69 -0.53
N THR A 170 -15.61 -4.45 -0.05
CA THR A 170 -14.85 -4.10 1.15
C THR A 170 -15.42 -4.76 2.41
N ASP A 171 -16.77 -4.95 2.47
CA ASP A 171 -17.41 -5.68 3.56
C ASP A 171 -17.08 -7.18 3.50
N TYR A 172 -17.05 -7.76 2.29
CA TYR A 172 -16.61 -9.12 2.08
C TYR A 172 -15.16 -9.33 2.56
N ASP A 173 -14.26 -8.41 2.23
CA ASP A 173 -12.87 -8.43 2.72
C ASP A 173 -12.81 -8.37 4.26
N GLY A 174 -13.65 -7.52 4.87
CA GLY A 174 -13.76 -7.39 6.32
C GLY A 174 -14.22 -8.69 7.01
N ASP A 175 -15.22 -9.34 6.45
CA ASP A 175 -15.70 -10.63 6.97
C ASP A 175 -14.61 -11.71 6.87
N ALA A 176 -13.87 -11.75 5.74
CA ALA A 176 -12.73 -12.64 5.57
C ALA A 176 -11.57 -12.35 6.56
N MET A 177 -11.33 -11.08 6.92
CA MET A 177 -10.35 -10.74 7.97
C MET A 177 -10.75 -11.25 9.33
N VAL A 178 -12.03 -11.09 9.70
CA VAL A 178 -12.57 -11.58 10.98
C VAL A 178 -12.48 -13.10 11.06
N GLU A 179 -12.84 -13.81 10.00
CA GLU A 179 -12.70 -15.25 9.88
C GLU A 179 -11.24 -15.68 10.08
N PHE A 180 -10.32 -15.06 9.31
CA PHE A 180 -8.89 -15.37 9.41
C PHE A 180 -8.35 -15.21 10.84
N VAL A 181 -8.69 -14.12 11.53
CA VAL A 181 -8.25 -13.87 12.92
C VAL A 181 -8.81 -14.93 13.87
N LYS A 182 -10.08 -15.32 13.72
CA LYS A 182 -10.71 -16.35 14.55
C LYS A 182 -10.10 -17.73 14.34
N ASP A 183 -9.86 -18.09 13.10
CA ASP A 183 -9.33 -19.41 12.74
C ASP A 183 -7.88 -19.59 13.20
N HIS A 184 -7.10 -18.49 13.20
CA HIS A 184 -5.68 -18.52 13.55
C HIS A 184 -5.34 -17.87 14.90
N LYS A 185 -6.34 -17.70 15.80
CA LYS A 185 -6.13 -17.05 17.11
C LYS A 185 -5.13 -17.75 18.04
N HIS A 186 -4.83 -19.01 17.79
CA HIS A 186 -3.84 -19.82 18.54
C HIS A 186 -2.51 -20.00 17.80
N GLU A 187 -2.38 -19.41 16.62
CA GLU A 187 -1.20 -19.46 15.77
C GLU A 187 -0.59 -18.05 15.64
N ARG A 188 0.66 -17.99 15.18
CA ARG A 188 1.25 -16.73 14.76
C ARG A 188 0.84 -16.48 13.33
N PHE A 189 0.38 -15.28 13.02
CA PHE A 189 -0.04 -14.96 11.68
C PHE A 189 0.51 -13.62 11.16
N PHE A 190 0.65 -13.56 9.85
CA PHE A 190 0.82 -12.36 9.06
C PHE A 190 -0.36 -12.23 8.10
N LEU A 191 -1.13 -11.18 8.27
CA LEU A 191 -2.25 -10.86 7.39
C LEU A 191 -1.94 -9.60 6.57
N TYR A 192 -1.94 -9.71 5.25
CA TYR A 192 -1.85 -8.59 4.32
C TYR A 192 -3.23 -8.33 3.71
N TRP A 193 -3.86 -7.23 4.15
CA TRP A 193 -5.10 -6.75 3.59
C TRP A 193 -4.85 -5.56 2.68
N SER A 194 -5.32 -5.66 1.45
CA SER A 194 -5.18 -4.66 0.41
C SER A 194 -6.50 -4.49 -0.33
N PRO A 195 -7.44 -3.67 0.21
CA PRO A 195 -8.74 -3.48 -0.41
C PRO A 195 -8.63 -2.82 -1.80
N GLU A 196 -9.61 -3.10 -2.67
CA GLU A 196 -9.80 -2.36 -3.93
C GLU A 196 -10.23 -0.90 -3.70
N ALA A 197 -10.92 -0.62 -2.60
CA ALA A 197 -11.20 0.74 -2.14
C ALA A 197 -9.87 1.36 -1.62
N VAL A 198 -9.59 2.59 -1.94
CA VAL A 198 -10.40 3.65 -2.53
C VAL A 198 -10.03 3.95 -4.01
N HIS A 199 -9.42 3.01 -4.70
CA HIS A 199 -9.00 3.15 -6.10
C HIS A 199 -10.20 3.39 -7.01
N SER A 200 -10.10 4.30 -7.90
CA SER A 200 -10.98 4.87 -8.92
C SER A 200 -12.38 4.27 -9.17
N PHE A 201 -13.32 5.16 -9.58
CA PHE A 201 -14.73 4.91 -9.90
C PHE A 201 -15.58 4.47 -8.72
N ASN A 202 -15.43 5.15 -7.58
CA ASN A 202 -16.21 4.91 -6.36
C ASN A 202 -17.72 5.23 -6.50
N THR A 203 -18.22 5.42 -7.72
CA THR A 203 -19.63 5.79 -7.98
C THR A 203 -20.64 4.69 -7.65
N GLU A 204 -20.18 3.49 -7.31
CA GLU A 204 -21.02 2.39 -6.81
C GLU A 204 -21.13 2.37 -5.28
N VAL A 205 -20.50 3.29 -4.55
CA VAL A 205 -20.47 3.33 -3.08
C VAL A 205 -21.89 3.36 -2.50
N PRO A 206 -22.21 2.53 -1.49
CA PRO A 206 -23.51 2.52 -0.84
C PRO A 206 -23.89 3.88 -0.25
N GLU A 207 -25.18 4.28 -0.39
CA GLU A 207 -25.68 5.59 0.04
C GLU A 207 -25.47 5.84 1.54
N HIS A 208 -25.66 4.83 2.38
CA HIS A 208 -25.49 4.96 3.84
C HIS A 208 -24.05 5.32 4.24
N LEU A 209 -23.05 4.93 3.45
CA LEU A 209 -21.66 5.34 3.65
C LEU A 209 -21.43 6.78 3.20
N MET A 210 -22.00 7.16 2.05
CA MET A 210 -21.92 8.52 1.54
C MET A 210 -22.67 9.54 2.41
N ALA A 211 -23.67 9.12 3.16
CA ALA A 211 -24.43 9.97 4.08
C ALA A 211 -23.60 10.43 5.30
N ARG A 212 -22.44 9.81 5.56
CA ARG A 212 -21.56 10.15 6.70
C ARG A 212 -20.70 11.40 6.45
N THR A 213 -20.66 11.91 5.22
CA THR A 213 -19.87 13.08 4.85
C THR A 213 -20.75 14.22 4.32
N LYS A 214 -20.27 15.46 4.51
CA LYS A 214 -20.83 16.67 3.87
C LYS A 214 -20.15 17.00 2.54
N ALA A 215 -19.15 16.23 2.12
CA ALA A 215 -18.46 16.41 0.85
C ALA A 215 -19.43 16.27 -0.34
N LYS A 216 -19.08 16.89 -1.47
CA LYS A 216 -19.88 16.90 -2.71
C LYS A 216 -19.08 16.32 -3.87
N GLY A 217 -19.78 16.00 -4.98
CA GLY A 217 -19.14 15.50 -6.20
C GLY A 217 -18.37 14.19 -5.97
N MET A 218 -17.25 14.03 -6.63
CA MET A 218 -16.40 12.83 -6.51
C MET A 218 -15.88 12.62 -5.08
N ARG A 219 -15.62 13.71 -4.35
CA ARG A 219 -15.20 13.67 -2.95
C ARG A 219 -16.18 12.92 -2.04
N ARG A 220 -17.50 13.02 -2.31
CA ARG A 220 -18.52 12.30 -1.54
C ARG A 220 -18.42 10.79 -1.71
N TYR A 221 -18.19 10.33 -2.94
CA TYR A 221 -18.00 8.90 -3.21
C TYR A 221 -16.71 8.37 -2.57
N LEU A 222 -15.62 9.11 -2.71
CA LEU A 222 -14.35 8.75 -2.07
C LEU A 222 -14.51 8.67 -0.55
N ALA A 223 -15.17 9.64 0.07
CA ALA A 223 -15.40 9.67 1.51
C ALA A 223 -16.20 8.44 1.98
N GLY A 224 -17.22 8.03 1.23
CA GLY A 224 -17.97 6.81 1.51
C GLY A 224 -17.11 5.55 1.36
N ALA A 225 -16.23 5.49 0.37
CA ALA A 225 -15.30 4.38 0.20
C ALA A 225 -14.27 4.29 1.35
N ILE A 226 -13.76 5.45 1.81
CA ILE A 226 -12.86 5.52 2.99
C ILE A 226 -13.61 5.10 4.25
N SER A 227 -14.87 5.54 4.44
CA SER A 227 -15.70 5.13 5.57
C SER A 227 -15.93 3.62 5.59
N SER A 228 -16.09 2.98 4.42
CA SER A 228 -16.16 1.53 4.33
C SER A 228 -14.88 0.84 4.81
N VAL A 229 -13.71 1.35 4.40
CA VAL A 229 -12.41 0.84 4.88
C VAL A 229 -12.29 1.02 6.38
N ASP A 230 -12.69 2.19 6.91
CA ASP A 230 -12.66 2.48 8.34
C ASP A 230 -13.52 1.52 9.15
N ASP A 231 -14.73 1.20 8.67
CA ASP A 231 -15.60 0.20 9.30
C ASP A 231 -14.95 -1.18 9.38
N GLN A 232 -14.22 -1.61 8.33
CA GLN A 232 -13.54 -2.91 8.35
C GLN A 232 -12.30 -2.90 9.26
N VAL A 233 -11.61 -1.76 9.41
CA VAL A 233 -10.60 -1.58 10.45
C VAL A 233 -11.22 -1.74 11.84
N GLY A 234 -12.42 -1.20 12.06
CA GLY A 234 -13.19 -1.40 13.29
C GLY A 234 -13.47 -2.88 13.57
N LYS A 235 -14.02 -3.61 12.59
CA LYS A 235 -14.28 -5.07 12.72
C LYS A 235 -13.00 -5.87 13.02
N LEU A 236 -11.87 -5.51 12.38
CA LEU A 236 -10.58 -6.14 12.66
C LEU A 236 -10.14 -5.90 14.11
N LEU A 237 -10.24 -4.65 14.59
CA LEU A 237 -9.91 -4.32 15.97
C LEU A 237 -10.76 -5.10 16.96
N ASP A 238 -12.08 -5.18 16.75
CA ASP A 238 -13.00 -5.93 17.58
C ASP A 238 -12.67 -7.44 17.59
N ALA A 239 -12.29 -7.99 16.42
CA ALA A 239 -11.88 -9.41 16.32
C ALA A 239 -10.58 -9.68 17.08
N LEU A 240 -9.61 -8.78 17.01
CA LEU A 240 -8.35 -8.90 17.74
C LEU A 240 -8.56 -8.75 19.27
N GLU A 241 -9.44 -7.85 19.69
CA GLU A 241 -9.76 -7.62 21.10
C GLU A 241 -10.52 -8.80 21.72
N SER A 242 -11.57 -9.26 21.04
CA SER A 242 -12.35 -10.42 21.48
C SER A 242 -11.53 -11.73 21.53
N SER A 243 -10.44 -11.78 20.76
CA SER A 243 -9.49 -12.92 20.77
C SER A 243 -8.30 -12.70 21.71
N ALA A 244 -8.23 -11.61 22.49
CA ALA A 244 -7.10 -11.21 23.33
C ALA A 244 -5.76 -11.11 22.57
N LEU A 245 -5.82 -10.67 21.31
CA LEU A 245 -4.66 -10.56 20.41
C LEU A 245 -4.23 -9.11 20.13
N ARG A 246 -5.04 -8.09 20.50
CA ARG A 246 -4.77 -6.69 20.12
C ARG A 246 -3.39 -6.21 20.56
N GLU A 247 -2.98 -6.49 21.79
CA GLU A 247 -1.67 -6.10 22.36
C GLU A 247 -0.50 -6.94 21.81
N LYS A 248 -0.82 -8.09 21.20
CA LYS A 248 0.15 -9.01 20.60
C LYS A 248 0.21 -8.90 19.07
N THR A 249 -0.45 -7.89 18.49
CA THR A 249 -0.54 -7.72 17.04
C THR A 249 -0.04 -6.32 16.65
N LEU A 250 1.02 -6.29 15.84
CA LEU A 250 1.42 -5.06 15.14
C LEU A 250 0.48 -4.83 13.97
N ILE A 251 -0.17 -3.67 13.94
CA ILE A 251 -0.90 -3.20 12.77
C ILE A 251 -0.07 -2.10 12.11
N VAL A 252 0.26 -2.30 10.84
CA VAL A 252 0.85 -1.28 9.96
C VAL A 252 -0.23 -0.85 8.98
N PHE A 253 -0.64 0.41 9.03
CA PHE A 253 -1.59 1.02 8.10
C PHE A 253 -0.86 2.01 7.21
N SER A 254 -1.01 1.88 5.88
CA SER A 254 -0.39 2.82 4.92
C SER A 254 -1.12 2.80 3.57
N SER A 255 -0.62 3.61 2.62
CA SER A 255 -1.10 3.66 1.23
C SER A 255 0.00 3.28 0.24
N ASP A 256 -0.39 2.75 -0.91
CA ASP A 256 0.54 2.35 -1.97
C ASP A 256 1.01 3.51 -2.84
N ASN A 257 0.30 4.62 -2.86
CA ASN A 257 0.70 5.90 -3.43
C ASN A 257 -0.22 7.03 -2.93
N GLY A 258 0.14 8.26 -3.26
CA GLY A 258 -0.67 9.44 -2.93
C GLY A 258 -1.99 9.49 -3.68
N ALA A 259 -2.83 10.42 -3.26
CA ALA A 259 -4.20 10.60 -3.71
C ALA A 259 -4.38 10.67 -5.23
N ASN A 260 -5.48 10.11 -5.72
CA ASN A 260 -5.99 10.41 -7.05
C ASN A 260 -6.95 11.61 -6.99
N GLY A 261 -6.42 12.80 -7.32
CA GLY A 261 -7.21 14.05 -7.31
C GLY A 261 -8.40 14.04 -8.27
N GLY A 262 -8.33 13.28 -9.38
CA GLY A 262 -9.43 13.10 -10.32
C GLY A 262 -10.63 12.33 -9.74
N GLU A 263 -10.40 11.56 -8.70
CA GLU A 263 -11.42 10.80 -7.97
C GLU A 263 -11.80 11.46 -6.62
N GLY A 264 -11.40 12.72 -6.41
CA GLY A 264 -11.71 13.48 -5.22
C GLY A 264 -10.75 13.30 -4.05
N GLY A 265 -9.63 12.60 -4.25
CA GLY A 265 -8.59 12.41 -3.24
C GLY A 265 -7.77 13.68 -2.97
N SER A 266 -7.18 13.77 -1.77
CA SER A 266 -6.39 14.91 -1.32
C SER A 266 -5.06 14.47 -0.73
N SER A 267 -3.97 15.04 -1.23
CA SER A 267 -2.63 14.90 -0.63
C SER A 267 -2.27 16.07 0.27
N ALA A 268 -3.24 16.96 0.61
CA ALA A 268 -2.97 18.14 1.44
C ALA A 268 -2.22 17.80 2.74
N PRO A 269 -1.28 18.64 3.19
CA PRO A 269 -0.91 19.96 2.65
C PRO A 269 0.03 19.91 1.43
N TYR A 270 0.36 18.75 0.92
CA TYR A 270 1.29 18.57 -0.21
C TYR A 270 0.58 18.68 -1.55
N SER A 271 1.28 19.19 -2.55
CA SER A 271 0.79 19.27 -3.93
C SER A 271 1.01 17.97 -4.70
N GLY A 272 0.21 17.76 -5.74
CA GLY A 272 0.32 16.62 -6.63
C GLY A 272 -0.37 15.37 -6.13
N GLY A 273 -0.20 14.29 -6.87
CA GLY A 273 -0.83 13.00 -6.64
C GLY A 273 -0.83 12.15 -7.90
N LYS A 274 -1.54 11.04 -7.88
CA LYS A 274 -1.73 10.17 -9.05
C LYS A 274 -2.52 10.91 -10.14
N GLY A 275 -2.00 10.95 -11.35
CA GLY A 275 -2.57 11.65 -12.50
C GLY A 275 -1.91 13.02 -12.73
N LYS A 276 -2.40 14.09 -12.11
CA LYS A 276 -1.77 15.42 -12.21
C LYS A 276 -0.73 15.59 -11.10
N GLY A 277 0.45 16.12 -11.46
CA GLY A 277 1.52 16.41 -10.49
C GLY A 277 2.23 15.17 -9.96
N THR A 278 2.39 14.14 -10.79
CA THR A 278 3.13 12.92 -10.46
C THR A 278 4.62 13.14 -10.15
N GLN A 279 5.11 14.36 -10.30
CA GLN A 279 6.48 14.76 -9.93
C GLN A 279 6.57 15.27 -8.49
N LYS A 280 5.44 15.69 -7.89
CA LYS A 280 5.38 16.40 -6.61
C LYS A 280 5.26 15.46 -5.41
N GLU A 281 5.48 16.04 -4.23
CA GLU A 281 5.51 15.36 -2.92
C GLU A 281 4.26 14.53 -2.65
N GLY A 282 3.09 15.06 -2.96
CA GLY A 282 1.81 14.41 -2.70
C GLY A 282 1.56 13.11 -3.49
N TRP A 283 2.42 12.75 -4.44
CA TRP A 283 2.33 11.45 -5.10
C TRP A 283 3.07 10.34 -4.34
N VAL A 284 4.12 10.69 -3.61
CA VAL A 284 5.01 9.73 -2.96
C VAL A 284 4.93 9.73 -1.45
N ARG A 285 4.43 10.81 -0.83
CA ARG A 285 4.24 10.92 0.61
C ARG A 285 2.86 10.45 1.00
N VAL A 286 2.81 9.46 1.89
CA VAL A 286 1.59 8.73 2.24
C VAL A 286 1.37 8.69 3.75
N PRO A 287 0.12 8.57 4.22
CA PRO A 287 -0.15 8.34 5.63
C PRO A 287 0.36 6.97 6.03
N THR A 288 1.01 6.89 7.21
CA THR A 288 1.50 5.61 7.76
C THR A 288 1.37 5.62 9.28
N ILE A 289 0.77 4.57 9.82
CA ILE A 289 0.54 4.39 11.25
C ILE A 289 1.07 3.00 11.66
N PHE A 290 1.82 2.96 12.76
CA PHE A 290 2.21 1.71 13.42
C PHE A 290 1.50 1.64 14.76
N SER A 291 0.70 0.59 15.00
CA SER A 291 -0.07 0.45 16.23
C SER A 291 0.09 -0.95 16.82
N MET A 292 0.68 -1.00 18.01
CA MET A 292 0.81 -2.21 18.84
C MET A 292 0.80 -1.78 20.31
N PRO A 293 -0.39 -1.71 20.94
CA PRO A 293 -0.50 -1.33 22.36
C PRO A 293 0.38 -2.22 23.23
N GLY A 294 1.03 -1.62 24.23
CA GLY A 294 1.97 -2.33 25.11
C GLY A 294 3.39 -2.47 24.58
N SER A 295 3.63 -2.27 23.27
CA SER A 295 4.97 -2.34 22.65
C SER A 295 5.43 -1.01 22.03
N LEU A 296 4.50 -0.24 21.47
CA LEU A 296 4.74 1.07 20.92
C LEU A 296 4.07 2.15 21.79
N PRO A 297 4.64 3.36 21.87
CA PRO A 297 4.04 4.48 22.58
C PRO A 297 2.72 4.88 21.90
N LYS A 298 1.80 5.45 22.71
CA LYS A 298 0.47 5.86 22.26
C LYS A 298 0.45 7.35 21.89
N GLY A 299 -0.17 7.69 20.76
CA GLY A 299 -0.42 9.06 20.33
C GLY A 299 0.84 9.85 19.95
N VAL A 300 1.93 9.16 19.63
CA VAL A 300 3.20 9.78 19.25
C VAL A 300 3.25 10.07 17.75
N THR A 301 3.89 11.16 17.38
CA THR A 301 4.21 11.50 15.99
C THR A 301 5.69 11.28 15.73
N HIS A 302 6.01 10.49 14.70
CA HIS A 302 7.36 10.32 14.16
C HIS A 302 7.50 11.15 12.89
N GLU A 303 8.46 12.10 12.87
CA GLU A 303 8.67 13.03 11.76
C GLU A 303 9.84 12.65 10.85
N GLY A 304 10.63 11.66 11.24
CA GLY A 304 11.80 11.18 10.48
C GLY A 304 11.41 10.52 9.16
N LEU A 305 12.32 10.59 8.17
CA LEU A 305 12.14 9.93 6.88
C LEU A 305 12.10 8.41 7.05
N ILE A 306 11.01 7.81 6.58
CA ILE A 306 10.82 6.37 6.46
C ILE A 306 10.31 6.02 5.07
N ALA A 307 10.51 4.78 4.64
CA ALA A 307 10.07 4.29 3.35
C ALA A 307 9.23 3.01 3.49
N ASN A 308 8.39 2.72 2.49
CA ASN A 308 7.53 1.53 2.51
C ASN A 308 8.32 0.21 2.58
N PHE A 309 9.54 0.16 2.08
CA PHE A 309 10.41 -1.03 2.19
C PHE A 309 10.95 -1.25 3.63
N ASP A 310 10.87 -0.24 4.52
CA ASP A 310 11.25 -0.38 5.93
C ASP A 310 10.29 -1.30 6.70
N PHE A 311 9.08 -1.49 6.20
CA PHE A 311 8.10 -2.39 6.84
C PHE A 311 8.67 -3.81 6.96
N TYR A 312 9.38 -4.29 5.92
CA TYR A 312 10.04 -5.59 5.96
C TYR A 312 11.05 -5.70 7.11
N ALA A 313 12.03 -4.79 7.15
CA ALA A 313 13.08 -4.80 8.18
C ALA A 313 12.51 -4.57 9.60
N THR A 314 11.46 -3.77 9.73
CA THR A 314 10.77 -3.51 11.00
C THR A 314 10.06 -4.77 11.50
N ILE A 315 9.35 -5.47 10.62
CA ILE A 315 8.68 -6.71 10.96
C ILE A 315 9.69 -7.81 11.26
N ALA A 316 10.78 -7.92 10.49
CA ALA A 316 11.87 -8.85 10.76
C ALA A 316 12.49 -8.59 12.15
N GLY A 317 12.78 -7.32 12.48
CA GLY A 317 13.25 -6.94 13.81
C GLY A 317 12.25 -7.24 14.94
N LEU A 318 10.95 -7.07 14.66
CA LEU A 318 9.89 -7.37 15.62
C LEU A 318 9.80 -8.87 15.95
N VAL A 319 9.99 -9.73 14.95
CA VAL A 319 9.99 -11.20 15.15
C VAL A 319 11.33 -11.74 15.62
N GLY A 320 12.32 -10.87 15.82
CA GLY A 320 13.63 -11.22 16.38
C GLY A 320 14.58 -11.89 15.38
N THR A 321 14.30 -11.80 14.10
CA THR A 321 15.16 -12.36 13.03
C THR A 321 15.68 -11.23 12.15
N PRO A 322 17.01 -11.18 11.85
CA PRO A 322 17.55 -10.15 10.97
C PRO A 322 16.88 -10.16 9.59
N ALA A 323 16.64 -8.97 9.03
CA ALA A 323 16.18 -8.86 7.65
C ALA A 323 17.25 -9.45 6.69
N PRO A 324 16.82 -10.06 5.56
CA PRO A 324 17.76 -10.62 4.58
C PRO A 324 18.71 -9.56 3.99
N PRO A 325 19.91 -9.94 3.53
CA PRO A 325 20.92 -8.99 3.04
C PRO A 325 20.49 -8.11 1.85
N HIS A 326 19.49 -8.54 1.08
CA HIS A 326 18.96 -7.75 -0.03
C HIS A 326 18.06 -6.60 0.42
N CYS A 327 17.59 -6.61 1.67
CA CYS A 327 16.67 -5.60 2.18
C CYS A 327 17.37 -4.24 2.31
N ASP A 328 16.82 -3.21 1.68
CA ASP A 328 17.26 -1.81 1.84
C ASP A 328 16.64 -1.16 3.08
N GLY A 329 15.62 -1.81 3.65
CA GLY A 329 14.86 -1.30 4.77
C GLY A 329 15.65 -1.23 6.07
N VAL A 330 15.29 -0.26 6.88
CA VAL A 330 15.81 -0.06 8.24
C VAL A 330 14.76 -0.51 9.25
N ASN A 331 15.17 -1.22 10.30
CA ASN A 331 14.28 -1.53 11.42
C ASN A 331 13.86 -0.23 12.13
N LEU A 332 12.59 0.12 12.02
CA LEU A 332 12.04 1.36 12.59
C LEU A 332 11.73 1.28 14.09
N LEU A 333 11.71 0.09 14.70
CA LEU A 333 11.30 -0.06 16.10
C LEU A 333 12.03 0.88 17.07
N PRO A 334 13.36 1.06 16.99
CA PRO A 334 14.07 2.00 17.87
C PRO A 334 13.58 3.46 17.70
N PHE A 335 13.26 3.86 16.48
CA PHE A 335 12.73 5.20 16.17
C PHE A 335 11.29 5.36 16.65
N LEU A 336 10.44 4.37 16.39
CA LEU A 336 9.03 4.38 16.78
C LEU A 336 8.86 4.36 18.30
N ARG A 337 9.79 3.74 19.04
CA ARG A 337 9.83 3.73 20.52
C ARG A 337 10.46 4.96 21.13
N GLY A 338 11.06 5.85 20.31
CA GLY A 338 11.80 7.02 20.80
C GLY A 338 13.18 6.71 21.36
N GLU A 339 13.67 5.49 21.23
CA GLU A 339 15.00 5.04 21.64
C GLU A 339 16.07 5.67 20.75
N LYS A 340 15.74 5.90 19.47
CA LYS A 340 16.56 6.57 18.48
C LYS A 340 15.82 7.77 17.90
N LYS A 341 16.50 8.92 17.83
CA LYS A 341 15.96 10.17 17.29
C LYS A 341 16.32 10.32 15.80
N GLY A 342 15.56 11.17 15.09
CA GLY A 342 15.83 11.57 13.70
C GLY A 342 15.19 10.64 12.67
N SER A 343 15.83 10.52 11.52
CA SER A 343 15.34 9.79 10.36
C SER A 343 16.00 8.42 10.25
N ALA A 344 15.25 7.43 9.76
CA ALA A 344 15.83 6.11 9.42
C ALA A 344 16.76 6.21 8.21
N HIS A 345 16.48 7.16 7.32
CA HIS A 345 17.27 7.41 6.11
C HIS A 345 17.75 8.86 6.05
N ASP A 346 19.00 9.07 5.63
CA ASP A 346 19.50 10.41 5.30
C ASP A 346 18.91 10.90 3.98
N TYR A 347 18.77 9.98 3.01
CA TYR A 347 18.27 10.26 1.66
C TYR A 347 17.26 9.21 1.25
N LEU A 348 16.23 9.64 0.50
CA LEU A 348 15.36 8.77 -0.28
C LEU A 348 15.43 9.18 -1.76
N PHE A 349 15.37 8.18 -2.65
CA PHE A 349 15.57 8.36 -4.08
C PHE A 349 14.41 7.83 -4.90
N TRP A 350 14.18 8.45 -6.05
CA TRP A 350 13.19 7.99 -7.04
C TRP A 350 13.79 8.02 -8.43
N LEU A 351 13.51 6.97 -9.18
CA LEU A 351 13.76 6.88 -10.60
C LEU A 351 12.63 6.07 -11.23
N ASN A 352 11.57 6.76 -11.62
CA ASN A 352 10.51 6.20 -12.44
C ASN A 352 10.69 6.70 -13.85
N ASN A 353 11.14 5.82 -14.73
CA ASN A 353 11.41 6.14 -16.12
C ASN A 353 11.20 4.88 -16.98
N GLU A 354 9.96 4.38 -16.99
CA GLU A 354 9.63 3.20 -17.77
C GLU A 354 9.44 3.56 -19.24
N PRO A 355 10.21 2.99 -20.18
CA PRO A 355 9.96 3.15 -21.60
C PRO A 355 8.56 2.65 -21.98
N GLY A 356 7.83 3.45 -22.74
CA GLY A 356 6.48 3.08 -23.18
C GLY A 356 5.35 3.34 -22.17
N ASP A 357 5.62 3.96 -21.00
CA ASP A 357 4.55 4.44 -20.13
C ASP A 357 3.75 5.55 -20.83
N ALA A 358 2.58 5.17 -21.38
CA ALA A 358 1.68 6.08 -22.08
C ALA A 358 1.21 7.26 -21.21
N VAL A 359 1.23 7.11 -19.89
CA VAL A 359 0.84 8.14 -18.91
C VAL A 359 2.02 9.03 -18.52
N ARG A 360 3.25 8.70 -18.97
CA ARG A 360 4.48 9.48 -18.75
C ARG A 360 4.70 9.85 -17.27
N ARG A 361 4.59 8.87 -16.39
CA ARG A 361 4.77 9.02 -14.92
C ARG A 361 6.25 9.09 -14.55
N HIS A 362 6.98 10.01 -15.20
CA HIS A 362 8.39 10.17 -14.93
C HIS A 362 8.60 10.94 -13.64
N LEU A 363 9.48 10.42 -12.78
CA LEU A 363 9.91 11.05 -11.54
C LEU A 363 11.37 10.71 -11.30
N ILE A 364 12.21 11.71 -11.26
CA ILE A 364 13.62 11.62 -10.85
C ILE A 364 13.76 12.58 -9.68
N ALA A 365 13.99 12.06 -8.48
CA ALA A 365 13.98 12.90 -7.28
C ALA A 365 14.89 12.39 -6.17
N VAL A 366 15.23 13.31 -5.27
CA VAL A 366 15.93 13.06 -4.01
C VAL A 366 15.22 13.81 -2.89
N ARG A 367 15.02 13.16 -1.75
CA ARG A 367 14.56 13.76 -0.51
C ARG A 367 15.69 13.74 0.52
N TRP A 368 16.02 14.90 1.09
CA TRP A 368 17.06 15.06 2.12
C TRP A 368 16.68 16.14 3.13
N LYS A 369 16.54 15.80 4.39
CA LYS A 369 16.09 16.74 5.45
C LYS A 369 14.81 17.46 5.01
N LYS A 370 14.83 18.80 4.91
CA LYS A 370 13.75 19.61 4.38
C LYS A 370 13.74 19.77 2.86
N TRP A 371 14.81 19.37 2.18
CA TRP A 371 15.02 19.60 0.75
C TRP A 371 14.45 18.48 -0.09
N ARG A 372 13.82 18.88 -1.19
CA ARG A 372 13.42 17.99 -2.27
C ARG A 372 13.97 18.51 -3.58
N LEU A 373 14.84 17.70 -4.20
CA LEU A 373 15.36 17.93 -5.54
C LEU A 373 14.60 17.04 -6.52
N TYR A 374 14.06 17.58 -7.61
CA TYR A 374 13.46 16.76 -8.65
C TYR A 374 13.64 17.32 -10.07
N ARG A 375 13.47 16.45 -11.06
CA ARG A 375 13.25 16.76 -12.46
C ARG A 375 12.35 15.71 -13.08
N LYS A 376 11.63 16.08 -14.15
CA LYS A 376 10.73 15.16 -14.82
C LYS A 376 11.47 14.21 -15.75
N TYR A 377 12.35 14.77 -16.59
CA TYR A 377 13.16 14.00 -17.54
C TYR A 377 14.65 14.15 -17.26
N GLN A 378 15.44 13.20 -17.73
CA GLN A 378 16.90 13.21 -17.55
C GLN A 378 17.57 14.48 -18.10
N LYS A 379 17.02 15.05 -19.19
CA LYS A 379 17.50 16.28 -19.83
C LYS A 379 17.06 17.58 -19.18
N ASP A 380 16.06 17.52 -18.29
CA ASP A 380 15.53 18.70 -17.63
C ASP A 380 16.52 19.22 -16.57
N ARG A 381 16.49 20.52 -16.32
CA ARG A 381 17.22 21.08 -15.18
C ARG A 381 16.61 20.56 -13.88
N TRP A 382 17.43 20.48 -12.84
CA TRP A 382 16.96 20.21 -11.50
C TRP A 382 16.20 21.41 -10.93
N GLN A 383 15.14 21.12 -10.20
CA GLN A 383 14.38 22.05 -9.37
C GLN A 383 14.54 21.68 -7.92
N LEU A 384 14.69 22.67 -7.02
CA LEU A 384 14.89 22.46 -5.58
C LEU A 384 13.80 23.16 -4.79
N PHE A 385 13.22 22.44 -3.81
CA PHE A 385 12.16 22.96 -2.94
C PHE A 385 12.50 22.75 -1.47
N ASP A 386 12.19 23.76 -0.64
CA ASP A 386 12.24 23.68 0.81
C ASP A 386 10.85 23.30 1.34
N LEU A 387 10.61 22.02 1.58
CA LEU A 387 9.29 21.52 1.98
C LEU A 387 8.83 21.97 3.38
N ALA A 388 9.72 22.52 4.19
CA ALA A 388 9.33 23.09 5.48
C ALA A 388 8.69 24.47 5.31
N ALA A 389 9.16 25.27 4.35
CA ALA A 389 8.65 26.59 4.02
C ALA A 389 7.61 26.56 2.89
N ASP A 390 7.74 25.61 1.97
CA ASP A 390 6.93 25.48 0.77
C ASP A 390 6.48 24.04 0.54
N PRO A 391 5.51 23.54 1.30
CA PRO A 391 4.97 22.17 1.14
C PRO A 391 4.24 21.96 -0.19
N HIS A 392 3.89 23.04 -0.90
CA HIS A 392 3.21 23.01 -2.19
C HIS A 392 4.15 22.92 -3.38
N GLU A 393 5.49 23.10 -3.17
CA GLU A 393 6.50 23.09 -4.23
C GLU A 393 6.19 24.11 -5.34
N GLU A 394 5.92 25.35 -4.94
CA GLU A 394 5.60 26.47 -5.83
C GLU A 394 6.83 27.34 -6.14
N ASN A 395 7.82 27.36 -5.23
CA ASN A 395 8.97 28.23 -5.28
C ASN A 395 10.26 27.43 -5.52
N ASP A 396 10.71 27.34 -6.77
CA ASP A 396 11.99 26.74 -7.12
C ASP A 396 13.14 27.62 -6.62
N VAL A 397 13.93 27.11 -5.69
CA VAL A 397 15.08 27.80 -5.09
C VAL A 397 16.42 27.23 -5.54
N ALA A 398 16.48 26.48 -6.64
CA ALA A 398 17.70 25.83 -7.14
C ALA A 398 18.83 26.82 -7.40
N ASP A 399 18.51 27.98 -7.99
CA ASP A 399 19.51 29.03 -8.28
C ASP A 399 20.04 29.74 -7.03
N LYS A 400 19.32 29.65 -5.89
CA LYS A 400 19.74 30.21 -4.60
C LYS A 400 20.61 29.23 -3.79
N HIS A 401 20.58 27.94 -4.12
CA HIS A 401 21.25 26.87 -3.38
C HIS A 401 21.96 25.87 -4.32
N PRO A 402 22.87 26.34 -5.23
CA PRO A 402 23.52 25.50 -6.21
C PRO A 402 24.36 24.38 -5.57
N GLU A 403 24.94 24.62 -4.37
CA GLU A 403 25.69 23.62 -3.61
C GLU A 403 24.83 22.45 -3.15
N ILE A 404 23.55 22.71 -2.78
CA ILE A 404 22.59 21.67 -2.40
C ILE A 404 22.18 20.88 -3.64
N VAL A 405 21.89 21.57 -4.75
CA VAL A 405 21.56 20.93 -6.03
C VAL A 405 22.66 19.97 -6.46
N THR A 406 23.93 20.43 -6.47
CA THR A 406 25.09 19.61 -6.83
C THR A 406 25.21 18.38 -5.93
N ARG A 407 25.20 18.58 -4.61
CA ARG A 407 25.27 17.49 -3.62
C ARG A 407 24.19 16.44 -3.83
N LEU A 408 22.93 16.84 -4.01
CA LEU A 408 21.83 15.91 -4.15
C LEU A 408 21.82 15.20 -5.51
N ALA A 409 22.19 15.89 -6.58
CA ALA A 409 22.34 15.30 -7.91
C ALA A 409 23.47 14.25 -7.94
N GLU A 410 24.61 14.52 -7.30
CA GLU A 410 25.70 13.55 -7.15
C GLU A 410 25.27 12.31 -6.37
N ARG A 411 24.55 12.49 -5.25
CA ARG A 411 24.01 11.39 -4.45
C ARG A 411 23.04 10.54 -5.24
N HIS A 412 22.15 11.17 -6.03
CA HIS A 412 21.24 10.46 -6.94
C HIS A 412 22.04 9.67 -8.00
N GLY A 413 23.04 10.30 -8.63
CA GLY A 413 23.87 9.65 -9.62
C GLY A 413 24.65 8.43 -9.06
N ALA A 414 25.13 8.53 -7.83
CA ALA A 414 25.78 7.42 -7.13
C ALA A 414 24.79 6.27 -6.86
N TRP A 415 23.57 6.59 -6.41
CA TRP A 415 22.54 5.58 -6.18
C TRP A 415 22.11 4.90 -7.49
N VAL A 416 21.94 5.64 -8.58
CA VAL A 416 21.57 5.09 -9.91
C VAL A 416 22.58 4.02 -10.38
N LYS A 417 23.85 4.17 -10.07
CA LYS A 417 24.90 3.18 -10.42
C LYS A 417 24.73 1.84 -9.69
N THR A 418 23.95 1.79 -8.62
CA THR A 418 23.67 0.56 -7.85
C THR A 418 22.44 -0.20 -8.38
N LEU A 419 21.73 0.35 -9.35
CA LEU A 419 20.48 -0.21 -9.84
C LEU A 419 20.71 -1.26 -10.92
N THR A 420 19.79 -2.20 -11.02
CA THR A 420 19.75 -3.13 -12.15
C THR A 420 19.31 -2.37 -13.42
N PRO A 421 20.04 -2.49 -14.53
CA PRO A 421 19.62 -1.89 -15.80
C PRO A 421 18.19 -2.32 -16.16
N LEU A 422 17.46 -1.41 -16.81
CA LEU A 422 16.16 -1.75 -17.40
C LEU A 422 16.36 -2.94 -18.34
N ARG A 423 15.80 -4.09 -17.98
CA ARG A 423 15.75 -5.23 -18.88
C ARG A 423 14.65 -4.96 -19.90
N GLU A 424 14.93 -5.23 -21.17
CA GLU A 424 13.86 -5.37 -22.15
C GLU A 424 12.93 -6.46 -21.63
N ILE A 425 11.68 -6.10 -21.39
CA ILE A 425 10.65 -7.04 -20.97
C ILE A 425 10.40 -7.93 -22.18
N SER A 426 10.89 -9.16 -22.15
CA SER A 426 10.47 -10.17 -23.11
C SER A 426 8.94 -10.28 -23.02
N LYS A 427 8.27 -10.19 -24.15
CA LYS A 427 6.82 -10.34 -24.25
C LYS A 427 6.42 -11.81 -24.01
N GLU A 428 6.80 -12.38 -22.91
CA GLU A 428 6.27 -13.66 -22.46
C GLU A 428 4.84 -13.45 -21.94
N THR A 429 3.94 -13.40 -22.88
CA THR A 429 2.51 -13.48 -22.65
C THR A 429 2.10 -14.95 -22.52
N SER A 430 2.38 -15.58 -21.42
CA SER A 430 1.64 -16.79 -21.07
C SER A 430 0.36 -16.37 -20.33
N PRO A 431 -0.82 -16.80 -20.81
CA PRO A 431 -2.07 -16.53 -20.10
C PRO A 431 -2.06 -17.32 -18.79
N ALA A 432 -2.05 -16.61 -17.66
CA ALA A 432 -2.26 -17.23 -16.37
C ALA A 432 -3.64 -17.93 -16.37
N GLN A 433 -3.66 -19.24 -16.27
CA GLN A 433 -4.86 -20.00 -15.98
C GLN A 433 -5.34 -19.58 -14.57
N ARG A 434 -6.46 -18.87 -14.53
CA ARG A 434 -7.24 -18.71 -13.30
C ARG A 434 -7.78 -20.09 -12.93
N VAL A 435 -7.16 -20.71 -11.96
CA VAL A 435 -7.74 -21.91 -11.33
C VAL A 435 -8.85 -21.41 -10.39
N THR A 436 -10.07 -21.37 -10.92
CA THR A 436 -11.27 -21.17 -10.11
C THR A 436 -11.66 -22.51 -9.50
N THR A 437 -11.38 -22.70 -8.25
CA THR A 437 -11.93 -23.82 -7.47
C THR A 437 -12.66 -23.29 -6.26
N GLY A 438 -13.92 -23.66 -6.09
CA GLY A 438 -14.90 -23.53 -5.00
C GLY A 438 -14.59 -22.69 -3.73
N HIS A 439 -15.57 -22.39 -2.94
CA HIS A 439 -15.69 -21.45 -1.80
C HIS A 439 -14.55 -21.43 -0.76
N GLY A 440 -14.25 -20.24 -0.19
CA GLY A 440 -13.36 -20.07 0.97
C GLY A 440 -11.92 -19.61 0.67
N TRP A 441 -11.00 -19.91 1.56
CA TRP A 441 -9.57 -19.61 1.42
C TRP A 441 -8.88 -20.61 0.48
N GLU A 442 -8.08 -20.11 -0.46
CA GLU A 442 -7.16 -20.93 -1.24
C GLU A 442 -5.91 -21.22 -0.41
N THR A 443 -5.39 -22.45 -0.54
CA THR A 443 -4.17 -22.88 0.15
C THR A 443 -3.10 -23.26 -0.86
N ALA A 444 -1.83 -23.03 -0.51
CA ALA A 444 -0.71 -23.55 -1.29
C ALA A 444 -0.75 -25.08 -1.30
N ARG A 445 -0.82 -25.68 -2.48
CA ARG A 445 -0.72 -27.15 -2.61
C ARG A 445 0.69 -27.57 -2.16
N LYS A 446 0.79 -28.48 -1.19
CA LYS A 446 2.06 -29.18 -0.89
C LYS A 446 2.56 -29.78 -2.22
N LYS A 447 3.75 -29.38 -2.66
CA LYS A 447 4.44 -30.08 -3.77
C LYS A 447 4.50 -31.56 -3.37
N ARG A 448 3.81 -32.43 -4.11
CA ARG A 448 4.02 -33.86 -3.99
C ARG A 448 5.48 -34.11 -4.36
N THR A 449 6.30 -34.52 -3.40
CA THR A 449 7.58 -35.17 -3.72
C THR A 449 7.26 -36.36 -4.60
N PRO A 450 7.92 -36.57 -5.74
CA PRO A 450 7.80 -37.81 -6.48
C PRO A 450 8.24 -38.93 -5.54
N SER A 451 7.32 -39.83 -5.21
CA SER A 451 7.67 -41.10 -4.58
C SER A 451 8.60 -41.81 -5.56
N GLY A 452 9.88 -41.93 -5.17
CA GLY A 452 10.82 -42.76 -5.90
C GLY A 452 10.27 -44.18 -6.01
N GLY A 453 10.16 -44.66 -7.22
CA GLY A 453 10.07 -46.04 -7.63
C GLY A 453 11.43 -46.51 -8.15
#